data_a34ea7ac30745ecc4400288620fb236e
#
_entry.id   a34ea7ac30745ecc4400288620fb236e
#
_cell.length_a   1.000
_cell.length_b   1.000
_cell.length_c   1.000
_cell.angle_alpha   90.00
_cell.angle_beta   90.00
_cell.angle_gamma   90.00
#
_symmetry.space_group_name_H-M   'P 1'
#
loop_
_entity.id
_entity.type
_entity.pdbx_description
1 polymer ?
#
loop_
_entity_poly.entity_id
_entity_poly.type
_entity_poly.pdbx_seq_one_letter_code
_entity_poly.pdbx_strand_id
1 'polypeptide(L)'
;GVMYGVIDFYKYAVSKGINPIIGCEVYVAPRSRFEKVKGVDSRYTHLVLLCRNNEGYRNLIKLVSAGFTEGFYSKPRIDKELLKKYSGGLIALSACLAGEIPRLLSSGEYEKAKETALWFDSLFGRGNYYLELQDHGIEEQRRINPQLLRISRETGIPLAATNDVHYIKKEDARLHKVLLCIQTGTKINEENPIEFKTNEFYLKSAEEMAALFPEAPEAIENTVKIAENCRVTFEFGKIKLPRFDIGDRDHFEYFRNKCLEGLRRIYGDNPKKEVTDRLDYELGVINRMGYVDYYLIV
;
A
#
# COMPACT_ATOMS: atom_id res chain seq x y z
N GLY A 1 -5.36 3.10 -4.71
CA GLY A 1 -5.30 1.94 -3.82
C GLY A 1 -5.50 2.30 -2.37
N VAL A 2 -5.79 1.31 -1.57
CA VAL A 2 -6.02 1.41 -0.12
C VAL A 2 -5.26 0.31 0.61
N MET A 3 -4.97 0.53 1.92
CA MET A 3 -4.26 -0.45 2.76
C MET A 3 -5.07 -0.86 4.01
N TYR A 4 -6.39 -0.67 4.01
CA TYR A 4 -7.22 -0.92 5.20
C TYR A 4 -7.22 -2.39 5.67
N GLY A 5 -7.15 -3.35 4.76
CA GLY A 5 -7.17 -4.78 5.06
C GLY A 5 -5.80 -5.42 5.35
N VAL A 6 -4.71 -4.64 5.40
CA VAL A 6 -3.33 -5.18 5.50
C VAL A 6 -3.12 -6.07 6.72
N ILE A 7 -3.62 -5.66 7.89
CA ILE A 7 -3.40 -6.40 9.14
C ILE A 7 -4.16 -7.74 9.14
N ASP A 8 -5.40 -7.74 8.66
CA ASP A 8 -6.21 -8.97 8.56
C ASP A 8 -5.62 -9.92 7.51
N PHE A 9 -5.22 -9.40 6.35
CA PHE A 9 -4.51 -10.15 5.33
C PHE A 9 -3.22 -10.79 5.87
N TYR A 10 -2.39 -10.00 6.56
CA TYR A 10 -1.15 -10.48 7.15
C TYR A 10 -1.40 -11.62 8.14
N LYS A 11 -2.28 -11.40 9.13
CA LYS A 11 -2.60 -12.40 10.16
C LYS A 11 -3.11 -13.70 9.54
N TYR A 12 -4.02 -13.58 8.57
CA TYR A 12 -4.60 -14.76 7.93
C TYR A 12 -3.56 -15.53 7.11
N ALA A 13 -2.76 -14.86 6.28
CA ALA A 13 -1.71 -15.48 5.50
C ALA A 13 -0.69 -16.21 6.38
N VAL A 14 -0.19 -15.55 7.44
CA VAL A 14 0.74 -16.15 8.40
C VAL A 14 0.12 -17.37 9.09
N SER A 15 -1.17 -17.32 9.46
CA SER A 15 -1.87 -18.45 10.07
C SER A 15 -1.98 -19.66 9.15
N LYS A 16 -1.82 -19.46 7.84
CA LYS A 16 -1.81 -20.53 6.81
C LYS A 16 -0.40 -20.93 6.36
N GLY A 17 0.64 -20.40 6.99
CA GLY A 17 2.03 -20.64 6.59
C GLY A 17 2.43 -19.98 5.27
N ILE A 18 1.67 -18.98 4.80
CA ILE A 18 1.93 -18.23 3.57
C ILE A 18 2.67 -16.94 3.93
N ASN A 19 3.74 -16.62 3.18
CA ASN A 19 4.44 -15.33 3.31
C ASN A 19 3.60 -14.21 2.72
N PRO A 20 3.08 -13.26 3.53
CA PRO A 20 2.28 -12.15 3.02
C PRO A 20 3.16 -11.09 2.37
N ILE A 21 2.95 -10.81 1.09
CA ILE A 21 3.59 -9.72 0.39
C ILE A 21 2.70 -8.49 0.51
N ILE A 22 3.11 -7.55 1.36
CA ILE A 22 2.35 -6.32 1.59
C ILE A 22 2.66 -5.31 0.48
N GLY A 23 1.62 -4.77 -0.13
CA GLY A 23 1.77 -3.79 -1.20
C GLY A 23 0.50 -3.00 -1.44
N CYS A 24 0.58 -2.10 -2.40
CA CYS A 24 -0.55 -1.30 -2.85
C CYS A 24 -0.33 -0.87 -4.30
N GLU A 25 -1.33 -1.02 -5.15
CA GLU A 25 -1.38 -0.33 -6.42
C GLU A 25 -1.78 1.13 -6.16
N VAL A 26 -0.89 2.05 -6.48
CA VAL A 26 -1.08 3.49 -6.27
C VAL A 26 -1.39 4.21 -7.58
N TYR A 27 -2.06 5.34 -7.48
CA TYR A 27 -2.33 6.23 -8.61
C TYR A 27 -1.30 7.35 -8.62
N VAL A 28 -0.60 7.53 -9.74
CA VAL A 28 0.43 8.56 -9.91
C VAL A 28 -0.14 9.69 -10.75
N ALA A 29 -0.15 10.90 -10.21
CA ALA A 29 -0.59 12.11 -10.90
C ALA A 29 0.34 12.42 -12.10
N PRO A 30 -0.19 12.92 -13.22
CA PRO A 30 0.62 13.23 -14.40
C PRO A 30 1.58 14.40 -14.16
N ARG A 31 1.26 15.26 -13.19
CA ARG A 31 2.06 16.40 -12.75
C ARG A 31 2.23 16.36 -11.23
N SER A 32 1.95 17.44 -10.52
CA SER A 32 1.92 17.45 -9.07
C SER A 32 0.59 16.90 -8.52
N ARG A 33 0.62 16.22 -7.37
CA ARG A 33 -0.56 15.75 -6.66
C ARG A 33 -1.52 16.88 -6.27
N PHE A 34 -1.03 18.09 -6.18
CA PHE A 34 -1.81 19.28 -5.84
C PHE A 34 -2.60 19.85 -7.03
N GLU A 35 -2.19 19.52 -8.26
CA GLU A 35 -2.86 19.98 -9.48
C GLU A 35 -4.17 19.20 -9.71
N LYS A 36 -5.26 19.95 -10.03
CA LYS A 36 -6.62 19.37 -10.13
C LYS A 36 -7.39 19.93 -11.35
N VAL A 37 -6.71 20.04 -12.48
CA VAL A 37 -7.31 20.54 -13.73
C VAL A 37 -8.06 19.42 -14.42
N LYS A 38 -9.36 19.62 -14.68
CA LYS A 38 -10.22 18.66 -15.38
C LYS A 38 -9.67 18.31 -16.75
N GLY A 39 -9.66 17.02 -17.09
CA GLY A 39 -9.17 16.53 -18.39
C GLY A 39 -7.64 16.40 -18.49
N VAL A 40 -6.88 17.07 -17.64
CA VAL A 40 -5.42 16.94 -17.53
C VAL A 40 -5.04 16.06 -16.35
N ASP A 41 -5.35 16.49 -15.14
CA ASP A 41 -4.91 15.82 -13.90
C ASP A 41 -5.81 14.67 -13.47
N SER A 42 -6.91 14.43 -14.15
CA SER A 42 -7.73 13.22 -14.02
C SER A 42 -7.11 11.98 -14.70
N ARG A 43 -6.03 12.15 -15.47
CA ARG A 43 -5.34 11.08 -16.22
C ARG A 43 -4.18 10.49 -15.40
N TYR A 44 -4.46 9.98 -14.21
CA TYR A 44 -3.45 9.29 -13.38
C TYR A 44 -3.00 7.97 -14.04
N THR A 45 -1.80 7.50 -13.68
CA THR A 45 -1.25 6.19 -14.06
C THR A 45 -1.17 5.27 -12.84
N HIS A 46 -1.10 3.97 -13.08
CA HIS A 46 -0.93 2.97 -12.04
C HIS A 46 0.55 2.66 -11.81
N LEU A 47 0.91 2.36 -10.57
CA LEU A 47 2.20 1.81 -10.17
C LEU A 47 1.97 0.83 -9.02
N VAL A 48 2.52 -0.37 -9.13
CA VAL A 48 2.46 -1.36 -8.05
C VAL A 48 3.67 -1.14 -7.14
N LEU A 49 3.44 -1.01 -5.84
CA LEU A 49 4.47 -0.88 -4.82
C LEU A 49 4.36 -2.02 -3.82
N LEU A 50 5.44 -2.76 -3.62
CA LEU A 50 5.55 -3.88 -2.68
C LEU A 50 6.54 -3.52 -1.58
N CYS A 51 6.22 -3.86 -0.34
CA CYS A 51 7.08 -3.60 0.81
C CYS A 51 8.14 -4.68 0.93
N ARG A 52 9.39 -4.32 0.67
CA ARG A 52 10.54 -5.21 0.86
C ARG A 52 10.80 -5.49 2.35
N ASN A 53 10.59 -4.49 3.21
CA ASN A 53 10.82 -4.56 4.65
C ASN A 53 9.93 -3.56 5.41
N ASN A 54 10.12 -3.46 6.72
CA ASN A 54 9.33 -2.55 7.56
C ASN A 54 9.60 -1.05 7.28
N GLU A 55 10.74 -0.69 6.71
CA GLU A 55 10.97 0.67 6.22
C GLU A 55 10.05 0.97 5.03
N GLY A 56 10.03 0.05 4.03
CA GLY A 56 9.13 0.15 2.89
C GLY A 56 7.67 0.23 3.32
N TYR A 57 7.25 -0.56 4.32
CA TYR A 57 5.91 -0.48 4.85
C TYR A 57 5.58 0.91 5.44
N ARG A 58 6.48 1.49 6.25
CA ARG A 58 6.30 2.86 6.78
C ARG A 58 6.25 3.91 5.66
N ASN A 59 7.08 3.75 4.64
CA ASN A 59 7.11 4.65 3.49
C ASN A 59 5.84 4.51 2.65
N LEU A 60 5.36 3.30 2.42
CA LEU A 60 4.11 3.06 1.69
C LEU A 60 2.89 3.67 2.41
N ILE A 61 2.82 3.57 3.74
CA ILE A 61 1.78 4.25 4.55
C ILE A 61 1.80 5.77 4.29
N LYS A 62 2.98 6.39 4.29
CA LYS A 62 3.11 7.84 4.04
C LYS A 62 2.67 8.21 2.63
N LEU A 63 3.06 7.41 1.62
CA LEU A 63 2.64 7.60 0.22
C LEU A 63 1.12 7.52 0.09
N VAL A 64 0.52 6.44 0.58
CA VAL A 64 -0.93 6.22 0.48
C VAL A 64 -1.69 7.30 1.25
N SER A 65 -1.25 7.66 2.47
CA SER A 65 -1.89 8.71 3.27
C SER A 65 -1.83 10.07 2.58
N ALA A 66 -0.68 10.46 2.02
CA ALA A 66 -0.55 11.71 1.27
C ALA A 66 -1.44 11.72 0.01
N GLY A 67 -1.63 10.55 -0.63
CA GLY A 67 -2.58 10.40 -1.74
C GLY A 67 -4.00 10.80 -1.34
N PHE A 68 -4.44 10.45 -0.12
CA PHE A 68 -5.76 10.80 0.40
C PHE A 68 -5.84 12.24 0.92
N THR A 69 -4.84 12.69 1.67
CA THR A 69 -4.89 13.99 2.38
C THR A 69 -4.52 15.17 1.49
N GLU A 70 -3.64 14.99 0.52
CA GLU A 70 -3.10 16.03 -0.35
C GLU A 70 -3.53 15.85 -1.82
N GLY A 71 -3.43 14.62 -2.33
CA GLY A 71 -3.54 14.31 -3.75
C GLY A 71 -4.91 13.87 -4.24
N PHE A 72 -5.94 13.87 -3.40
CA PHE A 72 -7.25 13.38 -3.79
C PHE A 72 -7.89 14.24 -4.88
N TYR A 73 -8.08 13.63 -6.07
CA TYR A 73 -8.84 14.18 -7.17
C TYR A 73 -9.48 13.03 -7.95
N SER A 74 -10.74 12.70 -7.66
CA SER A 74 -11.46 11.49 -8.07
C SER A 74 -10.86 10.20 -7.50
N LYS A 75 -9.55 10.11 -7.37
CA LYS A 75 -8.75 9.02 -6.79
C LYS A 75 -7.65 9.60 -5.89
N PRO A 76 -7.19 8.85 -4.89
CA PRO A 76 -6.04 9.25 -4.08
C PRO A 76 -4.76 9.13 -4.91
N ARG A 77 -4.14 10.23 -5.30
CA ARG A 77 -2.97 10.27 -6.18
C ARG A 77 -1.73 10.70 -5.43
N ILE A 78 -0.66 9.99 -5.66
CA ILE A 78 0.70 10.44 -5.31
C ILE A 78 1.36 11.08 -6.54
N ASP A 79 2.59 11.56 -6.40
CA ASP A 79 3.39 12.07 -7.50
C ASP A 79 4.85 11.63 -7.42
N LYS A 80 5.63 11.97 -8.44
CA LYS A 80 7.06 11.62 -8.51
C LYS A 80 7.90 12.31 -7.43
N GLU A 81 7.45 13.43 -6.86
CA GLU A 81 8.10 14.09 -5.73
C GLU A 81 8.01 13.25 -4.46
N LEU A 82 6.80 12.77 -4.13
CA LEU A 82 6.60 11.86 -3.00
C LEU A 82 7.36 10.54 -3.17
N LEU A 83 7.36 9.97 -4.39
CA LEU A 83 8.11 8.76 -4.70
C LEU A 83 9.61 8.95 -4.44
N LYS A 84 10.20 10.08 -4.85
CA LYS A 84 11.61 10.40 -4.55
C LYS A 84 11.89 10.43 -3.05
N LYS A 85 10.94 10.89 -2.24
CA LYS A 85 11.10 11.02 -0.80
C LYS A 85 10.91 9.69 -0.05
N TYR A 86 10.09 8.79 -0.56
CA TYR A 86 9.62 7.60 0.15
C TYR A 86 9.78 6.30 -0.63
N SER A 87 10.70 6.21 -1.58
CA SER A 87 10.99 4.97 -2.33
C SER A 87 11.77 3.91 -1.54
N GLY A 88 12.44 4.29 -0.46
CA GLY A 88 13.28 3.39 0.33
C GLY A 88 12.53 2.18 0.87
N GLY A 89 13.12 0.98 0.72
CA GLY A 89 12.53 -0.27 1.19
C GLY A 89 11.33 -0.78 0.37
N LEU A 90 11.09 -0.20 -0.82
CA LEU A 90 10.04 -0.62 -1.73
C LEU A 90 10.60 -1.33 -2.97
N ILE A 91 9.83 -2.26 -3.51
CA ILE A 91 9.94 -2.79 -4.85
C ILE A 91 8.78 -2.23 -5.66
N ALA A 92 9.02 -1.83 -6.92
CA ALA A 92 7.98 -1.30 -7.79
C ALA A 92 7.85 -2.12 -9.07
N LEU A 93 6.61 -2.23 -9.60
CA LEU A 93 6.31 -2.85 -10.88
C LEU A 93 5.55 -1.86 -11.76
N SER A 94 5.76 -1.94 -13.08
CA SER A 94 5.22 -0.98 -14.07
C SER A 94 3.70 -1.00 -14.23
N ALA A 95 3.00 -1.89 -13.52
CA ALA A 95 1.55 -2.09 -13.52
C ALA A 95 0.96 -2.56 -14.86
N CYS A 96 -0.37 -2.57 -14.95
CA CYS A 96 -1.16 -3.00 -16.11
C CYS A 96 -1.14 -1.95 -17.25
N LEU A 97 -2.03 -2.09 -18.24
CA LEU A 97 -2.20 -1.12 -19.35
C LEU A 97 -2.42 0.35 -18.88
N ALA A 98 -2.85 0.54 -17.63
CA ALA A 98 -2.98 1.86 -17.03
C ALA A 98 -1.67 2.42 -16.45
N GLY A 99 -0.58 1.65 -16.44
CA GLY A 99 0.77 2.10 -16.04
C GLY A 99 1.35 3.14 -16.97
N GLU A 100 2.33 3.93 -16.50
CA GLU A 100 2.97 4.99 -17.31
C GLU A 100 3.71 4.39 -18.51
N ILE A 101 4.51 3.33 -18.29
CA ILE A 101 5.26 2.67 -19.36
C ILE A 101 4.33 2.05 -20.40
N PRO A 102 3.35 1.18 -20.03
CA PRO A 102 2.41 0.62 -20.99
C PRO A 102 1.66 1.68 -21.82
N ARG A 103 1.24 2.80 -21.20
CA ARG A 103 0.57 3.89 -21.93
C ARG A 103 1.46 4.55 -22.96
N LEU A 104 2.72 4.82 -22.63
CA LEU A 104 3.68 5.39 -23.57
C LEU A 104 3.91 4.44 -24.75
N LEU A 105 4.05 3.14 -24.48
CA LEU A 105 4.20 2.13 -25.54
C LEU A 105 2.95 2.03 -26.42
N SER A 106 1.75 2.07 -25.80
CA SER A 106 0.48 2.08 -26.56
C SER A 106 0.34 3.30 -27.46
N SER A 107 0.91 4.43 -27.07
CA SER A 107 0.94 5.68 -27.86
C SER A 107 2.09 5.73 -28.86
N GLY A 108 2.93 4.69 -28.97
CA GLY A 108 4.09 4.65 -29.88
C GLY A 108 5.31 5.44 -29.41
N GLU A 109 5.32 5.88 -28.15
CA GLU A 109 6.42 6.68 -27.56
C GLU A 109 7.50 5.81 -26.93
N TYR A 110 8.12 4.91 -27.70
CA TYR A 110 9.07 3.90 -27.22
C TYR A 110 10.25 4.49 -26.43
N GLU A 111 10.93 5.49 -26.98
CA GLU A 111 12.12 6.06 -26.33
C GLU A 111 11.76 6.72 -24.98
N LYS A 112 10.62 7.40 -24.93
CA LYS A 112 10.13 8.02 -23.68
C LYS A 112 9.72 6.96 -22.66
N ALA A 113 9.14 5.83 -23.09
CA ALA A 113 8.85 4.70 -22.22
C ALA A 113 10.13 4.12 -21.61
N LYS A 114 11.18 3.97 -22.42
CA LYS A 114 12.50 3.49 -21.99
C LYS A 114 13.18 4.46 -21.01
N GLU A 115 13.18 5.77 -21.31
CA GLU A 115 13.69 6.80 -20.40
C GLU A 115 12.96 6.81 -19.06
N THR A 116 11.62 6.67 -19.09
CA THR A 116 10.78 6.59 -17.90
C THR A 116 11.08 5.34 -17.10
N ALA A 117 11.30 4.19 -17.76
CA ALA A 117 11.68 2.94 -17.08
C ALA A 117 13.04 3.07 -16.38
N LEU A 118 14.03 3.68 -17.04
CA LEU A 118 15.35 3.95 -16.46
C LEU A 118 15.24 4.92 -15.26
N TRP A 119 14.34 5.90 -15.32
CA TRP A 119 14.09 6.79 -14.20
C TRP A 119 13.53 6.04 -12.98
N PHE A 120 12.57 5.13 -13.17
CA PHE A 120 12.04 4.30 -12.08
C PHE A 120 13.12 3.35 -11.54
N ASP A 121 13.90 2.68 -12.41
CA ASP A 121 14.98 1.80 -11.99
C ASP A 121 16.04 2.53 -11.13
N SER A 122 16.41 3.74 -11.56
CA SER A 122 17.30 4.61 -10.76
C SER A 122 16.69 5.02 -9.42
N LEU A 123 15.39 5.28 -9.38
CA LEU A 123 14.68 5.74 -8.17
C LEU A 123 14.59 4.65 -7.10
N PHE A 124 14.20 3.43 -7.49
CA PHE A 124 14.04 2.31 -6.55
C PHE A 124 15.34 1.56 -6.32
N GLY A 125 16.34 1.80 -7.17
CA GLY A 125 17.61 1.09 -7.19
C GLY A 125 17.53 -0.23 -7.95
N ARG A 126 18.65 -0.57 -8.59
CA ARG A 126 18.77 -1.72 -9.48
C ARG A 126 18.28 -3.02 -8.83
N GLY A 127 17.38 -3.74 -9.51
CA GLY A 127 16.77 -4.97 -9.01
C GLY A 127 15.56 -4.76 -8.07
N ASN A 128 15.11 -3.52 -7.86
CA ASN A 128 13.88 -3.20 -7.12
C ASN A 128 12.81 -2.55 -8.01
N TYR A 129 13.04 -2.46 -9.30
CA TYR A 129 12.04 -2.06 -10.28
C TYR A 129 11.92 -3.14 -11.36
N TYR A 130 10.67 -3.49 -11.72
CA TYR A 130 10.37 -4.55 -12.69
C TYR A 130 9.42 -4.03 -13.75
N LEU A 131 9.70 -4.38 -15.01
CA LEU A 131 8.72 -4.24 -16.09
C LEU A 131 7.74 -5.41 -16.01
N GLU A 132 6.47 -5.10 -15.95
CA GLU A 132 5.40 -6.06 -15.71
C GLU A 132 4.83 -6.59 -17.02
N LEU A 133 4.87 -7.91 -17.21
CA LEU A 133 4.25 -8.60 -18.32
C LEU A 133 2.88 -9.16 -17.92
N GLN A 134 1.85 -8.89 -18.72
CA GLN A 134 0.51 -9.42 -18.52
C GLN A 134 -0.06 -9.90 -19.86
N ASP A 135 -0.80 -11.02 -19.87
CA ASP A 135 -1.60 -11.48 -21.00
C ASP A 135 -2.96 -12.02 -20.53
N HIS A 136 -3.99 -11.22 -20.72
CA HIS A 136 -5.39 -11.59 -20.49
C HIS A 136 -6.13 -11.85 -21.80
N GLY A 137 -5.43 -12.13 -22.91
CA GLY A 137 -6.03 -12.23 -24.23
C GLY A 137 -6.39 -10.87 -24.84
N ILE A 138 -5.88 -9.77 -24.29
CA ILE A 138 -6.12 -8.40 -24.78
C ILE A 138 -5.09 -8.07 -25.85
N GLU A 139 -5.53 -7.67 -27.03
CA GLU A 139 -4.66 -7.36 -28.17
C GLU A 139 -3.61 -6.28 -27.84
N GLU A 140 -3.99 -5.27 -27.07
CA GLU A 140 -3.08 -4.20 -26.66
C GLU A 140 -1.91 -4.72 -25.82
N GLN A 141 -2.15 -5.63 -24.88
CA GLN A 141 -1.10 -6.29 -24.09
C GLN A 141 -0.14 -7.06 -24.99
N ARG A 142 -0.67 -7.84 -25.95
CA ARG A 142 0.15 -8.58 -26.92
C ARG A 142 0.99 -7.68 -27.81
N ARG A 143 0.50 -6.49 -28.13
CA ARG A 143 1.24 -5.50 -28.91
C ARG A 143 2.37 -4.83 -28.14
N ILE A 144 2.21 -4.60 -26.84
CA ILE A 144 3.24 -3.92 -26.02
C ILE A 144 4.25 -4.88 -25.38
N ASN A 145 3.88 -6.15 -25.10
CA ASN A 145 4.78 -7.11 -24.47
C ASN A 145 6.13 -7.27 -25.18
N PRO A 146 6.20 -7.41 -26.53
CA PRO A 146 7.49 -7.44 -27.24
C PRO A 146 8.33 -6.17 -27.02
N GLN A 147 7.71 -5.02 -26.82
CA GLN A 147 8.39 -3.77 -26.56
C GLN A 147 8.93 -3.71 -25.13
N LEU A 148 8.17 -4.23 -24.14
CA LEU A 148 8.65 -4.39 -22.75
C LEU A 148 9.84 -5.34 -22.68
N LEU A 149 9.80 -6.47 -23.39
CA LEU A 149 10.91 -7.40 -23.54
C LEU A 149 12.14 -6.70 -24.14
N ARG A 150 11.95 -5.88 -25.16
CA ARG A 150 13.01 -5.10 -25.79
C ARG A 150 13.62 -4.08 -24.81
N ILE A 151 12.80 -3.32 -24.08
CA ILE A 151 13.31 -2.37 -23.06
C ILE A 151 14.11 -3.12 -22.00
N SER A 152 13.61 -4.28 -21.51
CA SER A 152 14.33 -5.11 -20.55
C SER A 152 15.72 -5.51 -21.06
N ARG A 153 15.81 -6.00 -22.31
CA ARG A 153 17.10 -6.39 -22.92
C ARG A 153 18.06 -5.21 -23.10
N GLU A 154 17.54 -4.05 -23.50
CA GLU A 154 18.37 -2.86 -23.75
C GLU A 154 18.86 -2.18 -22.45
N THR A 155 18.09 -2.28 -21.36
CA THR A 155 18.37 -1.56 -20.10
C THR A 155 18.88 -2.46 -18.99
N GLY A 156 18.63 -3.77 -19.07
CA GLY A 156 18.88 -4.73 -17.99
C GLY A 156 17.84 -4.65 -16.84
N ILE A 157 16.74 -3.90 -17.01
CA ILE A 157 15.65 -3.88 -16.04
C ILE A 157 14.94 -5.24 -16.07
N PRO A 158 14.78 -5.93 -14.93
CA PRO A 158 14.17 -7.26 -14.90
C PRO A 158 12.67 -7.20 -15.20
N LEU A 159 12.14 -8.34 -15.65
CA LEU A 159 10.73 -8.57 -15.93
C LEU A 159 10.05 -9.29 -14.76
N ALA A 160 8.75 -9.07 -14.57
CA ALA A 160 7.90 -9.87 -13.70
C ALA A 160 6.57 -10.18 -14.40
N ALA A 161 6.17 -11.46 -14.41
CA ALA A 161 4.88 -11.88 -14.98
C ALA A 161 3.80 -11.84 -13.90
N THR A 162 2.71 -11.11 -14.15
CA THR A 162 1.59 -11.00 -13.22
C THR A 162 0.26 -11.20 -13.94
N ASN A 163 -0.81 -11.43 -13.17
CA ASN A 163 -2.13 -11.67 -13.76
C ASN A 163 -3.19 -10.65 -13.33
N ASP A 164 -2.83 -9.59 -12.62
CA ASP A 164 -3.80 -8.53 -12.22
C ASP A 164 -5.12 -9.12 -11.71
N VAL A 165 -5.04 -10.03 -10.72
CA VAL A 165 -6.14 -10.90 -10.28
C VAL A 165 -7.29 -10.08 -9.71
N HIS A 166 -8.49 -10.25 -10.27
CA HIS A 166 -9.72 -9.58 -9.82
C HIS A 166 -10.72 -10.55 -9.20
N TYR A 167 -10.57 -11.85 -9.44
CA TYR A 167 -11.40 -12.91 -8.86
C TYR A 167 -10.63 -14.24 -8.80
N ILE A 168 -11.13 -15.18 -7.99
CA ILE A 168 -10.38 -16.42 -7.69
C ILE A 168 -10.48 -17.44 -8.81
N LYS A 169 -11.70 -17.74 -9.29
CA LYS A 169 -11.94 -18.76 -10.31
C LYS A 169 -12.39 -18.12 -11.60
N LYS A 170 -12.12 -18.77 -12.73
CA LYS A 170 -12.48 -18.27 -14.07
C LYS A 170 -13.99 -18.03 -14.22
N GLU A 171 -14.82 -18.89 -13.64
CA GLU A 171 -16.28 -18.75 -13.63
C GLU A 171 -16.78 -17.55 -12.81
N ASP A 172 -15.98 -17.02 -11.88
CA ASP A 172 -16.34 -15.86 -11.06
C ASP A 172 -16.37 -14.55 -11.87
N ALA A 173 -15.92 -14.56 -13.12
CA ALA A 173 -15.99 -13.40 -14.03
C ALA A 173 -17.40 -12.80 -14.11
N ARG A 174 -18.44 -13.65 -14.07
CA ARG A 174 -19.84 -13.20 -14.05
C ARG A 174 -20.20 -12.45 -12.77
N LEU A 175 -19.74 -12.93 -11.61
CA LEU A 175 -19.95 -12.28 -10.32
C LEU A 175 -19.21 -10.93 -10.27
N HIS A 176 -17.99 -10.90 -10.80
CA HIS A 176 -17.21 -9.67 -10.92
C HIS A 176 -17.94 -8.62 -11.79
N LYS A 177 -18.55 -9.03 -12.92
CA LYS A 177 -19.37 -8.11 -13.74
C LYS A 177 -20.54 -7.50 -12.95
N VAL A 178 -21.20 -8.27 -12.07
CA VAL A 178 -22.26 -7.75 -11.20
C VAL A 178 -21.70 -6.71 -10.22
N LEU A 179 -20.55 -6.96 -9.61
CA LEU A 179 -19.89 -6.00 -8.72
C LEU A 179 -19.53 -4.70 -9.43
N LEU A 180 -19.05 -4.77 -10.67
CA LEU A 180 -18.77 -3.58 -11.49
C LEU A 180 -20.05 -2.79 -11.81
N CYS A 181 -21.17 -3.47 -12.09
CA CYS A 181 -22.46 -2.82 -12.30
C CYS A 181 -22.92 -2.07 -11.03
N ILE A 182 -22.76 -2.66 -9.85
CA ILE A 182 -23.07 -2.01 -8.57
C ILE A 182 -22.17 -0.77 -8.38
N GLN A 183 -20.87 -0.89 -8.64
CA GLN A 183 -19.92 0.20 -8.50
C GLN A 183 -20.19 1.38 -9.42
N THR A 184 -20.65 1.12 -10.65
CA THR A 184 -20.87 2.14 -11.69
C THR A 184 -22.32 2.62 -11.76
N GLY A 185 -23.24 2.00 -11.01
CA GLY A 185 -24.68 2.31 -11.06
C GLY A 185 -25.34 1.89 -12.38
N THR A 186 -24.76 0.91 -13.12
CA THR A 186 -25.29 0.39 -14.39
C THR A 186 -26.00 -0.95 -14.18
N LYS A 187 -26.80 -1.37 -15.14
CA LYS A 187 -27.43 -2.70 -15.15
C LYS A 187 -26.57 -3.70 -15.93
N ILE A 188 -26.74 -4.99 -15.63
CA ILE A 188 -25.95 -6.06 -16.24
C ILE A 188 -26.07 -6.15 -17.77
N ASN A 189 -27.19 -5.66 -18.32
CA ASN A 189 -27.49 -5.64 -19.77
C ASN A 189 -27.14 -4.31 -20.44
N GLU A 190 -26.58 -3.35 -19.69
CA GLU A 190 -26.13 -2.06 -20.22
C GLU A 190 -24.63 -2.08 -20.42
N GLU A 191 -24.11 -1.23 -21.32
CA GLU A 191 -22.67 -1.03 -21.45
C GLU A 191 -22.12 -0.45 -20.14
N ASN A 192 -21.09 -1.08 -19.63
CA ASN A 192 -20.41 -0.62 -18.43
C ASN A 192 -19.09 0.10 -18.82
N PRO A 193 -18.84 1.33 -18.34
CA PRO A 193 -17.62 2.06 -18.66
C PRO A 193 -16.34 1.36 -18.15
N ILE A 194 -16.49 0.41 -17.21
CA ILE A 194 -15.41 -0.44 -16.71
C ILE A 194 -15.79 -1.89 -17.04
N GLU A 195 -15.59 -2.32 -18.29
CA GLU A 195 -15.84 -3.69 -18.69
C GLU A 195 -14.54 -4.45 -18.96
N PHE A 196 -14.41 -5.61 -18.29
CA PHE A 196 -13.35 -6.58 -18.60
C PHE A 196 -13.77 -7.42 -19.81
N LYS A 197 -13.03 -7.27 -20.91
CA LYS A 197 -13.37 -7.92 -22.18
C LYS A 197 -13.15 -9.43 -22.20
N THR A 198 -12.42 -9.95 -21.21
CA THR A 198 -12.07 -11.36 -21.09
C THR A 198 -12.31 -11.87 -19.68
N ASN A 199 -12.33 -13.19 -19.50
CA ASN A 199 -12.46 -13.84 -18.19
C ASN A 199 -11.11 -14.37 -17.66
N GLU A 200 -9.99 -13.76 -18.10
CA GLU A 200 -8.63 -14.22 -17.80
C GLU A 200 -8.01 -13.57 -16.55
N PHE A 201 -8.77 -12.78 -15.78
CA PHE A 201 -8.31 -12.10 -14.56
C PHE A 201 -8.47 -12.94 -13.28
N TYR A 202 -8.51 -14.27 -13.41
CA TYR A 202 -8.59 -15.19 -12.26
C TYR A 202 -7.20 -15.55 -11.72
N LEU A 203 -7.16 -16.15 -10.53
CA LEU A 203 -5.92 -16.63 -9.92
C LEU A 203 -5.44 -17.89 -10.65
N LYS A 204 -4.54 -17.70 -11.60
CA LYS A 204 -3.93 -18.77 -12.40
C LYS A 204 -2.91 -19.58 -11.60
N SER A 205 -2.74 -20.85 -11.95
CA SER A 205 -1.64 -21.67 -11.42
C SER A 205 -0.28 -21.23 -11.98
N ALA A 206 0.81 -21.71 -11.37
CA ALA A 206 2.16 -21.43 -11.85
C ALA A 206 2.38 -21.95 -13.28
N GLU A 207 1.81 -23.11 -13.62
CA GLU A 207 1.90 -23.72 -14.93
C GLU A 207 1.14 -22.91 -15.99
N GLU A 208 -0.07 -22.44 -15.64
CA GLU A 208 -0.86 -21.55 -16.49
C GLU A 208 -0.13 -20.23 -16.76
N MET A 209 0.47 -19.63 -15.73
CA MET A 209 1.27 -18.42 -15.88
C MET A 209 2.52 -18.65 -16.74
N ALA A 210 3.25 -19.74 -16.52
CA ALA A 210 4.44 -20.08 -17.32
C ALA A 210 4.09 -20.29 -18.80
N ALA A 211 2.94 -20.89 -19.09
CA ALA A 211 2.48 -21.11 -20.46
C ALA A 211 2.13 -19.82 -21.22
N LEU A 212 1.84 -18.71 -20.52
CA LEU A 212 1.57 -17.41 -21.14
C LEU A 212 2.84 -16.67 -21.59
N PHE A 213 4.01 -16.96 -20.99
CA PHE A 213 5.27 -16.25 -21.23
C PHE A 213 6.44 -17.19 -21.52
N PRO A 214 6.33 -18.08 -22.54
CA PRO A 214 7.39 -19.03 -22.84
C PRO A 214 8.70 -18.36 -23.32
N GLU A 215 8.61 -17.12 -23.82
CA GLU A 215 9.76 -16.31 -24.25
C GLU A 215 10.46 -15.55 -23.13
N ALA A 216 9.90 -15.57 -21.91
CA ALA A 216 10.45 -14.85 -20.76
C ALA A 216 10.28 -15.67 -19.45
N PRO A 217 10.86 -16.88 -19.35
CA PRO A 217 10.75 -17.71 -18.16
C PRO A 217 11.31 -17.02 -16.90
N GLU A 218 12.31 -16.15 -17.08
CA GLU A 218 12.86 -15.32 -16.00
C GLU A 218 11.83 -14.38 -15.34
N ALA A 219 10.79 -13.99 -16.08
CA ALA A 219 9.72 -13.16 -15.54
C ALA A 219 8.88 -13.91 -14.49
N ILE A 220 8.73 -15.22 -14.64
CA ILE A 220 8.10 -16.10 -13.64
C ILE A 220 9.05 -16.31 -12.45
N GLU A 221 10.32 -16.64 -12.71
CA GLU A 221 11.31 -16.83 -11.64
C GLU A 221 11.47 -15.58 -10.77
N ASN A 222 11.42 -14.41 -11.37
CA ASN A 222 11.53 -13.14 -10.65
C ASN A 222 10.38 -12.90 -9.67
N THR A 223 9.20 -13.47 -9.89
CA THR A 223 8.09 -13.38 -8.91
C THR A 223 8.46 -14.07 -7.60
N VAL A 224 9.16 -15.20 -7.66
CA VAL A 224 9.67 -15.90 -6.47
C VAL A 224 10.73 -15.06 -5.78
N LYS A 225 11.70 -14.50 -6.52
CA LYS A 225 12.75 -13.62 -5.98
C LYS A 225 12.13 -12.38 -5.29
N ILE A 226 11.08 -11.77 -5.87
CA ILE A 226 10.35 -10.67 -5.26
C ILE A 226 9.72 -11.15 -3.94
N ALA A 227 9.04 -12.29 -3.93
CA ALA A 227 8.40 -12.84 -2.75
C ALA A 227 9.40 -13.16 -1.62
N GLU A 228 10.57 -13.69 -1.95
CA GLU A 228 11.65 -13.96 -1.00
C GLU A 228 12.24 -12.68 -0.39
N ASN A 229 12.29 -11.60 -1.16
CA ASN A 229 12.79 -10.31 -0.71
C ASN A 229 11.78 -9.49 0.10
N CYS A 230 10.49 -9.82 0.04
CA CYS A 230 9.45 -9.12 0.80
C CYS A 230 9.28 -9.73 2.19
N ARG A 231 9.74 -9.02 3.21
CA ARG A 231 9.67 -9.44 4.61
C ARG A 231 9.22 -8.27 5.49
N VAL A 232 7.92 -8.21 5.73
CA VAL A 232 7.31 -7.26 6.68
C VAL A 232 6.87 -8.03 7.91
N THR A 233 7.16 -7.49 9.09
CA THR A 233 6.75 -8.10 10.36
C THR A 233 5.96 -7.12 11.20
N PHE A 234 4.92 -7.61 11.86
CA PHE A 234 4.12 -6.83 12.80
C PHE A 234 4.25 -7.38 14.21
N GLU A 235 4.35 -6.48 15.16
CA GLU A 235 4.39 -6.80 16.57
C GLU A 235 2.98 -6.66 17.17
N PHE A 236 2.43 -7.78 17.65
CA PHE A 236 1.09 -7.83 18.26
C PHE A 236 1.19 -8.05 19.77
N GLY A 237 0.12 -7.68 20.49
CA GLY A 237 0.02 -7.91 21.94
C GLY A 237 0.81 -6.93 22.80
N LYS A 238 1.53 -5.97 22.22
CA LYS A 238 2.18 -4.89 22.96
C LYS A 238 1.34 -3.63 22.89
N ILE A 239 0.92 -3.14 24.03
CA ILE A 239 0.24 -1.85 24.15
C ILE A 239 1.27 -0.76 23.89
N LYS A 240 1.05 0.04 22.85
CA LYS A 240 1.87 1.20 22.48
C LYS A 240 1.08 2.47 22.76
N LEU A 241 1.02 2.86 24.03
CA LEU A 241 0.44 4.15 24.41
C LEU A 241 1.43 5.27 24.04
N PRO A 242 0.94 6.41 23.51
CA PRO A 242 1.77 7.59 23.37
C PRO A 242 2.23 8.02 24.77
N ARG A 243 3.47 8.54 24.85
CA ARG A 243 4.02 9.09 26.09
C ARG A 243 3.61 10.55 26.19
N PHE A 244 3.11 10.95 27.36
CA PHE A 244 2.78 12.36 27.62
C PHE A 244 4.06 13.16 27.82
N ASP A 245 4.27 14.22 27.04
CA ASP A 245 5.49 15.01 27.10
C ASP A 245 5.49 15.96 28.32
N ILE A 246 6.33 15.67 29.28
CA ILE A 246 6.58 16.47 30.48
C ILE A 246 8.07 16.82 30.68
N GLY A 247 8.88 16.63 29.60
CA GLY A 247 10.32 16.72 29.69
C GLY A 247 10.94 15.61 30.56
N ASP A 248 12.00 15.90 31.30
CA ASP A 248 12.77 14.92 32.07
C ASP A 248 12.16 14.57 33.44
N ARG A 249 10.92 15.00 33.71
CA ARG A 249 10.26 14.76 35.01
C ARG A 249 9.77 13.33 35.12
N ASP A 250 9.67 12.81 36.33
CA ASP A 250 9.03 11.50 36.57
C ASP A 250 7.52 11.58 36.31
N HIS A 251 7.01 10.67 35.46
CA HIS A 251 5.63 10.68 35.00
C HIS A 251 4.65 10.37 36.14
N PHE A 252 5.00 9.43 37.01
CA PHE A 252 4.13 9.09 38.14
C PHE A 252 4.08 10.18 39.19
N GLU A 253 5.20 10.78 39.52
CA GLU A 253 5.23 11.95 40.45
C GLU A 253 4.45 13.14 39.89
N TYR A 254 4.63 13.42 38.59
CA TYR A 254 3.86 14.49 37.94
C TYR A 254 2.36 14.24 38.00
N PHE A 255 1.92 13.01 37.64
CA PHE A 255 0.53 12.59 37.70
C PHE A 255 -0.03 12.69 39.13
N ARG A 256 0.72 12.13 40.12
CA ARG A 256 0.34 12.19 41.52
C ARG A 256 0.14 13.62 42.01
N ASN A 257 1.06 14.53 41.69
CA ASN A 257 0.97 15.92 42.08
C ASN A 257 -0.28 16.60 41.48
N LYS A 258 -0.61 16.32 40.19
CA LYS A 258 -1.85 16.80 39.57
C LYS A 258 -3.11 16.27 40.28
N CYS A 259 -3.10 15.03 40.69
CA CYS A 259 -4.22 14.46 41.46
C CYS A 259 -4.33 15.10 42.86
N LEU A 260 -3.21 15.38 43.54
CA LEU A 260 -3.21 16.08 44.84
C LEU A 260 -3.67 17.53 44.70
N GLU A 261 -3.30 18.26 43.65
CA GLU A 261 -3.85 19.58 43.33
C GLU A 261 -5.38 19.52 43.15
N GLY A 262 -5.86 18.51 42.41
CA GLY A 262 -7.30 18.26 42.21
C GLY A 262 -8.00 17.91 43.52
N LEU A 263 -7.40 17.08 44.36
CA LEU A 263 -7.93 16.70 45.65
C LEU A 263 -8.15 17.93 46.54
N ARG A 264 -7.14 18.81 46.64
CA ARG A 264 -7.25 20.07 47.43
C ARG A 264 -8.35 20.99 46.90
N ARG A 265 -8.47 21.10 45.57
CA ARG A 265 -9.49 21.91 44.91
C ARG A 265 -10.91 21.42 45.24
N ILE A 266 -11.13 20.08 45.31
CA ILE A 266 -12.45 19.48 45.48
C ILE A 266 -12.83 19.34 46.95
N TYR A 267 -11.88 18.92 47.81
CA TYR A 267 -12.12 18.59 49.22
C TYR A 267 -11.50 19.54 50.24
N GLY A 268 -10.79 20.59 49.75
CA GLY A 268 -10.07 21.56 50.62
C GLY A 268 -8.76 20.98 51.12
N ASP A 269 -8.12 21.76 52.07
CA ASP A 269 -6.78 21.42 52.59
C ASP A 269 -6.77 20.24 53.57
N ASN A 270 -7.94 19.86 54.14
CA ASN A 270 -8.08 18.80 55.13
C ASN A 270 -9.09 17.72 54.64
N PRO A 271 -8.79 16.98 53.58
CA PRO A 271 -9.67 15.91 53.12
C PRO A 271 -9.77 14.78 54.15
N LYS A 272 -10.92 14.11 54.22
CA LYS A 272 -11.09 12.94 55.10
C LYS A 272 -10.10 11.84 54.72
N LYS A 273 -9.63 11.10 55.72
CA LYS A 273 -8.65 10.02 55.54
C LYS A 273 -9.11 8.97 54.50
N GLU A 274 -10.40 8.62 54.47
CA GLU A 274 -10.96 7.68 53.50
C GLU A 274 -10.74 8.14 52.05
N VAL A 275 -10.80 9.44 51.78
CA VAL A 275 -10.60 10.01 50.45
C VAL A 275 -9.13 9.96 50.03
N THR A 276 -8.22 10.26 50.97
CA THR A 276 -6.77 10.18 50.70
C THR A 276 -6.32 8.73 50.50
N ASP A 277 -6.79 7.81 51.37
CA ASP A 277 -6.46 6.40 51.28
C ASP A 277 -6.97 5.82 49.94
N ARG A 278 -8.15 6.25 49.52
CA ARG A 278 -8.70 5.84 48.22
C ARG A 278 -7.88 6.39 47.04
N LEU A 279 -7.46 7.63 47.07
CA LEU A 279 -6.61 8.23 46.03
C LEU A 279 -5.26 7.48 45.92
N ASP A 280 -4.60 7.23 47.07
CA ASP A 280 -3.32 6.50 47.10
C ASP A 280 -3.48 5.05 46.53
N TYR A 281 -4.58 4.39 46.85
CA TYR A 281 -4.90 3.07 46.29
C TYR A 281 -5.04 3.13 44.75
N GLU A 282 -5.84 4.06 44.23
CA GLU A 282 -6.08 4.17 42.78
C GLU A 282 -4.82 4.56 42.02
N LEU A 283 -4.03 5.51 42.54
CA LEU A 283 -2.74 5.89 41.99
C LEU A 283 -1.79 4.69 41.90
N GLY A 284 -1.77 3.88 42.97
CA GLY A 284 -0.97 2.65 43.00
C GLY A 284 -1.42 1.63 41.96
N VAL A 285 -2.71 1.48 41.72
CA VAL A 285 -3.24 0.58 40.67
C VAL A 285 -2.86 1.07 39.29
N ILE A 286 -3.08 2.38 39.00
CA ILE A 286 -2.78 2.98 37.70
C ILE A 286 -1.30 2.84 37.38
N ASN A 287 -0.42 3.09 38.36
CA ASN A 287 1.02 2.96 38.17
C ASN A 287 1.45 1.51 37.91
N ARG A 288 0.96 0.54 38.70
CA ARG A 288 1.28 -0.89 38.49
C ARG A 288 0.81 -1.42 37.15
N MET A 289 -0.30 -0.90 36.64
CA MET A 289 -0.84 -1.30 35.33
C MET A 289 -0.17 -0.58 34.15
N GLY A 290 0.71 0.41 34.39
CA GLY A 290 1.40 1.17 33.35
C GLY A 290 0.52 2.16 32.60
N TYR A 291 -0.57 2.65 33.20
CA TYR A 291 -1.52 3.56 32.53
C TYR A 291 -1.33 5.04 32.90
N VAL A 292 -0.22 5.42 33.53
CA VAL A 292 0.04 6.81 33.95
C VAL A 292 -0.06 7.77 32.77
N ASP A 293 0.64 7.49 31.67
CA ASP A 293 0.60 8.32 30.46
C ASP A 293 -0.79 8.41 29.85
N TYR A 294 -1.56 7.32 29.88
CA TYR A 294 -2.96 7.33 29.43
C TYR A 294 -3.82 8.33 30.19
N TYR A 295 -3.72 8.31 31.51
CA TYR A 295 -4.46 9.26 32.36
C TYR A 295 -3.99 10.71 32.23
N LEU A 296 -2.71 10.93 31.93
CA LEU A 296 -2.18 12.26 31.65
C LEU A 296 -2.66 12.85 30.33
N ILE A 297 -2.96 11.99 29.36
CA ILE A 297 -3.47 12.38 28.01
C ILE A 297 -4.97 12.70 28.06
N VAL A 298 -5.75 11.90 28.79
CA VAL A 298 -7.22 12.05 28.90
C VAL A 298 -7.59 13.12 29.90
#